data_887ba6c9c9ef641675082ba9bc887469
#
_entry.id   887ba6c9c9ef641675082ba9bc887469
#
_cell.length_a   1.000
_cell.length_b   1.000
_cell.length_c   1.000
_cell.angle_alpha   90.00
_cell.angle_beta   90.00
_cell.angle_gamma   90.00
#
_symmetry.space_group_name_H-M   'P 1'
#
loop_
_entity.id
_entity.type
_entity.pdbx_description
1 polymer ?
#
loop_
_entity_poly.entity_id
_entity_poly.type
_entity_poly.pdbx_seq_one_letter_code
_entity_poly.pdbx_strand_id
1 'polypeptide(L)'
;IIKVNLIGRLKGGVNTKDIALELLKKYSVKGGVGKVFEYAGEGLKHLEIPQRMTITNMGAEMGTTTSIFPTDEITKEFFKAQNRLGNFAKFVADEGATYDDEITIDMSKIIPLVACPSHPDNIADANDKKFKDLKVSSVFIGSCTNASYGDIKKARKKNL
;
A
#
# COMPACT_ATOMS: atom_id res chain seq x y z
N ILE A 1 2.19 16.94 -7.75
CA ILE A 1 2.66 15.79 -6.95
C ILE A 1 2.03 15.89 -5.56
N ILE A 2 1.47 14.77 -5.07
CA ILE A 2 0.98 14.67 -3.70
C ILE A 2 1.98 13.85 -2.90
N LYS A 3 2.46 14.41 -1.78
CA LYS A 3 3.30 13.69 -0.84
C LYS A 3 2.45 12.89 0.13
N VAL A 4 2.71 11.60 0.20
CA VAL A 4 2.08 10.67 1.15
C VAL A 4 3.10 10.31 2.23
N ASN A 5 3.00 10.97 3.37
CA ASN A 5 3.90 10.78 4.50
C ASN A 5 3.42 9.62 5.37
N LEU A 6 4.11 8.49 5.33
CA LEU A 6 3.82 7.30 6.14
C LEU A 6 4.59 7.33 7.44
N ILE A 7 3.88 7.31 8.57
CA ILE A 7 4.48 7.25 9.90
C ILE A 7 4.02 6.00 10.67
N GLY A 8 4.76 5.66 11.72
CA GLY A 8 4.43 4.50 12.56
C GLY A 8 4.65 3.16 11.85
N ARG A 9 3.96 2.13 12.31
CA ARG A 9 4.10 0.74 11.83
C ARG A 9 2.75 0.03 11.82
N LEU A 10 2.52 -0.81 10.79
CA LEU A 10 1.32 -1.65 10.71
C LEU A 10 1.23 -2.63 11.90
N LYS A 11 0.04 -2.77 12.47
CA LYS A 11 -0.27 -3.72 13.52
C LYS A 11 -0.56 -5.11 12.95
N GLY A 12 -0.58 -6.11 13.83
CA GLY A 12 -0.97 -7.47 13.43
C GLY A 12 -2.40 -7.51 12.86
N GLY A 13 -2.57 -8.23 11.75
CA GLY A 13 -3.85 -8.33 11.04
C GLY A 13 -4.08 -7.27 9.96
N VAL A 14 -3.28 -6.19 9.94
CA VAL A 14 -3.31 -5.15 8.91
C VAL A 14 -2.21 -5.42 7.87
N ASN A 15 -2.50 -5.15 6.61
CA ASN A 15 -1.56 -5.31 5.50
C ASN A 15 -1.36 -3.98 4.75
N THR A 16 -0.38 -3.93 3.87
CA THR A 16 -0.10 -2.74 3.05
C THR A 16 -1.24 -2.40 2.08
N LYS A 17 -2.05 -3.39 1.71
CA LYS A 17 -3.30 -3.15 0.99
C LYS A 17 -4.23 -2.20 1.76
N ASP A 18 -4.27 -2.28 3.10
CA ASP A 18 -5.12 -1.40 3.92
C ASP A 18 -4.65 0.06 3.86
N ILE A 19 -3.35 0.32 3.65
CA ILE A 19 -2.83 1.68 3.39
C ILE A 19 -3.46 2.23 2.09
N ALA A 20 -3.44 1.42 1.03
CA ALA A 20 -4.01 1.83 -0.25
C ALA A 20 -5.54 1.99 -0.18
N LEU A 21 -6.23 1.15 0.59
CA LEU A 21 -7.67 1.30 0.83
C LEU A 21 -7.99 2.57 1.64
N GLU A 22 -7.16 2.94 2.61
CA GLU A 22 -7.32 4.19 3.36
C GLU A 22 -7.13 5.42 2.45
N LEU A 23 -6.15 5.38 1.54
CA LEU A 23 -5.99 6.40 0.50
C LEU A 23 -7.18 6.44 -0.46
N LEU A 24 -7.66 5.27 -0.90
CA LEU A 24 -8.81 5.17 -1.80
C LEU A 24 -10.09 5.71 -1.14
N LYS A 25 -10.29 5.45 0.14
CA LYS A 25 -11.39 6.02 0.93
C LYS A 25 -11.34 7.56 0.96
N LYS A 26 -10.13 8.14 1.00
CA LYS A 26 -9.94 9.60 1.04
C LYS A 26 -10.05 10.25 -0.34
N TYR A 27 -9.45 9.66 -1.36
CA TYR A 27 -9.34 10.25 -2.70
C TYR A 27 -10.39 9.75 -3.69
N SER A 28 -11.08 8.64 -3.38
CA SER A 28 -11.99 7.97 -4.32
C SER A 28 -11.26 7.49 -5.59
N VAL A 29 -11.98 6.84 -6.49
CA VAL A 29 -11.44 6.28 -7.75
C VAL A 29 -11.00 7.33 -8.78
N LYS A 30 -11.30 8.61 -8.57
CA LYS A 30 -10.92 9.70 -9.47
C LYS A 30 -10.02 10.76 -8.84
N GLY A 31 -9.78 10.69 -7.56
CA GLY A 31 -9.04 11.73 -6.82
C GLY A 31 -7.56 11.81 -7.18
N GLY A 32 -6.99 10.74 -7.75
CA GLY A 32 -5.61 10.69 -8.23
C GLY A 32 -5.41 11.05 -9.70
N VAL A 33 -6.48 11.34 -10.45
CA VAL A 33 -6.37 11.64 -11.88
C VAL A 33 -5.50 12.87 -12.10
N GLY A 34 -4.50 12.72 -12.99
CA GLY A 34 -3.52 13.77 -13.29
C GLY A 34 -2.50 14.02 -12.17
N LYS A 35 -2.46 13.19 -11.14
CA LYS A 35 -1.57 13.32 -9.99
C LYS A 35 -0.54 12.20 -9.91
N VAL A 36 0.59 12.52 -9.29
CA VAL A 36 1.64 11.58 -8.91
C VAL A 36 1.64 11.49 -7.39
N PHE A 37 1.62 10.29 -6.83
CA PHE A 37 1.76 10.08 -5.38
C PHE A 37 3.21 9.73 -5.07
N GLU A 38 3.87 10.56 -4.28
CA GLU A 38 5.21 10.33 -3.79
C GLU A 38 5.17 9.96 -2.31
N TYR A 39 5.60 8.74 -2.01
CA TYR A 39 5.59 8.23 -0.65
C TYR A 39 6.86 8.62 0.09
N ALA A 40 6.70 9.06 1.32
CA ALA A 40 7.78 9.51 2.20
C ALA A 40 7.51 9.09 3.65
N GLY A 41 8.36 9.51 4.55
CA GLY A 41 8.17 9.37 5.99
C GLY A 41 8.95 8.23 6.62
N GLU A 42 9.04 8.30 7.94
CA GLU A 42 9.85 7.38 8.74
C GLU A 42 9.28 5.95 8.78
N GLY A 43 8.00 5.78 8.43
CA GLY A 43 7.34 4.47 8.34
C GLY A 43 7.84 3.61 7.20
N LEU A 44 8.50 4.18 6.17
CA LEU A 44 9.02 3.44 5.03
C LEU A 44 10.02 2.35 5.42
N LYS A 45 10.77 2.57 6.49
CA LYS A 45 11.72 1.59 7.04
C LYS A 45 11.07 0.27 7.52
N HIS A 46 9.75 0.24 7.62
CA HIS A 46 8.96 -0.93 8.01
C HIS A 46 8.28 -1.63 6.84
N LEU A 47 8.48 -1.14 5.61
CA LEU A 47 7.87 -1.66 4.39
C LEU A 47 8.92 -2.28 3.48
N GLU A 48 8.84 -3.60 3.30
CA GLU A 48 9.64 -4.33 2.31
C GLU A 48 9.23 -3.96 0.88
N ILE A 49 10.10 -4.20 -0.10
CA ILE A 49 9.83 -3.83 -1.50
C ILE A 49 8.53 -4.45 -2.04
N PRO A 50 8.21 -5.74 -1.84
CA PRO A 50 6.92 -6.28 -2.29
C PRO A 50 5.70 -5.55 -1.68
N GLN A 51 5.85 -5.07 -0.45
CA GLN A 51 4.81 -4.30 0.23
C GLN A 51 4.63 -2.89 -0.39
N ARG A 52 5.73 -2.22 -0.76
CA ARG A 52 5.68 -0.96 -1.51
C ARG A 52 5.06 -1.16 -2.89
N MET A 53 5.39 -2.27 -3.56
CA MET A 53 4.80 -2.63 -4.86
C MET A 53 3.28 -2.82 -4.78
N THR A 54 2.75 -3.40 -3.70
CA THR A 54 1.30 -3.48 -3.46
C THR A 54 0.67 -2.09 -3.42
N ILE A 55 1.27 -1.16 -2.70
CA ILE A 55 0.75 0.21 -2.57
C ILE A 55 0.77 0.94 -3.92
N THR A 56 1.90 0.88 -4.64
CA THR A 56 2.02 1.53 -5.96
C THR A 56 1.08 0.94 -6.99
N ASN A 57 0.91 -0.38 -7.00
CA ASN A 57 -0.01 -1.06 -7.91
C ASN A 57 -1.45 -0.59 -7.70
N MET A 58 -1.87 -0.41 -6.46
CA MET A 58 -3.22 0.09 -6.13
C MET A 58 -3.40 1.59 -6.38
N GLY A 59 -2.36 2.32 -6.73
CA GLY A 59 -2.49 3.69 -7.23
C GLY A 59 -3.42 3.78 -8.45
N ALA A 60 -3.44 2.75 -9.29
CA ALA A 60 -4.35 2.67 -10.44
C ALA A 60 -5.84 2.74 -10.04
N GLU A 61 -6.22 2.17 -8.88
CA GLU A 61 -7.59 2.22 -8.38
C GLU A 61 -8.05 3.65 -8.04
N MET A 62 -7.12 4.53 -7.72
CA MET A 62 -7.37 5.97 -7.48
C MET A 62 -7.22 6.81 -8.74
N GLY A 63 -6.86 6.20 -9.88
CA GLY A 63 -6.61 6.89 -11.14
C GLY A 63 -5.31 7.68 -11.18
N THR A 64 -4.34 7.39 -10.28
CA THR A 64 -3.05 8.12 -10.28
C THR A 64 -2.27 7.89 -11.56
N THR A 65 -1.60 8.91 -12.04
CA THR A 65 -0.68 8.81 -13.18
C THR A 65 0.47 7.87 -12.87
N THR A 66 1.04 7.97 -11.68
CA THR A 66 2.04 7.06 -11.13
C THR A 66 2.16 7.18 -9.62
N SER A 67 2.89 6.24 -9.02
CA SER A 67 3.23 6.23 -7.60
C SER A 67 4.72 5.95 -7.45
N ILE A 68 5.39 6.70 -6.58
CA ILE A 68 6.85 6.67 -6.44
C ILE A 68 7.20 6.45 -4.96
N PHE A 69 8.12 5.52 -4.71
CA PHE A 69 8.83 5.40 -3.43
C PHE A 69 10.28 5.81 -3.62
N PRO A 70 10.89 6.51 -2.65
CA PRO A 70 12.32 6.77 -2.68
C PRO A 70 13.09 5.45 -2.54
N THR A 71 14.30 5.42 -3.08
CA THR A 71 15.21 4.32 -2.81
C THR A 71 15.88 4.51 -1.46
N ASP A 72 16.07 3.40 -0.75
CA ASP A 72 16.72 3.35 0.55
C ASP A 72 17.54 2.07 0.70
N GLU A 73 18.02 1.79 1.90
CA GLU A 73 18.81 0.58 2.16
C GLU A 73 17.99 -0.71 1.94
N ILE A 74 16.68 -0.69 2.21
CA ILE A 74 15.78 -1.83 1.92
C ILE A 74 15.72 -2.10 0.41
N THR A 75 15.66 -1.03 -0.39
CA THR A 75 15.73 -1.14 -1.86
C THR A 75 17.04 -1.74 -2.32
N LYS A 76 18.15 -1.29 -1.75
CA LYS A 76 19.48 -1.77 -2.08
C LYS A 76 19.66 -3.26 -1.75
N GLU A 77 19.23 -3.69 -0.56
CA GLU A 77 19.26 -5.11 -0.17
C GLU A 77 18.35 -5.97 -1.04
N PHE A 78 17.20 -5.46 -1.47
CA PHE A 78 16.34 -6.14 -2.44
C PHE A 78 17.05 -6.36 -3.79
N PHE A 79 17.72 -5.34 -4.34
CA PHE A 79 18.52 -5.47 -5.58
C PHE A 79 19.66 -6.47 -5.42
N LYS A 80 20.33 -6.45 -4.26
CA LYS A 80 21.40 -7.39 -3.93
C LYS A 80 20.88 -8.84 -3.89
N ALA A 81 19.74 -9.08 -3.24
CA ALA A 81 19.11 -10.40 -3.18
C ALA A 81 18.68 -10.92 -4.57
N GLN A 82 18.44 -10.03 -5.53
CA GLN A 82 18.13 -10.36 -6.92
C GLN A 82 19.38 -10.47 -7.82
N ASN A 83 20.59 -10.41 -7.26
CA ASN A 83 21.86 -10.34 -8.01
C ASN A 83 21.91 -9.15 -9.00
N ARG A 84 21.27 -8.03 -8.67
CA ARG A 84 21.10 -6.83 -9.50
C ARG A 84 21.62 -5.56 -8.83
N LEU A 85 22.57 -5.67 -7.92
CA LEU A 85 23.09 -4.51 -7.18
C LEU A 85 23.64 -3.42 -8.10
N GLY A 86 24.23 -3.79 -9.24
CA GLY A 86 24.71 -2.83 -10.24
C GLY A 86 23.62 -1.95 -10.88
N ASN A 87 22.35 -2.33 -10.73
CA ASN A 87 21.21 -1.54 -11.21
C ASN A 87 20.67 -0.58 -10.14
N PHE A 88 21.18 -0.65 -8.91
CA PHE A 88 20.75 0.25 -7.84
C PHE A 88 21.21 1.67 -8.13
N ALA A 89 20.29 2.62 -8.10
CA ALA A 89 20.58 4.04 -8.12
C ALA A 89 19.81 4.74 -6.99
N LYS A 90 20.40 5.80 -6.45
CA LYS A 90 19.77 6.60 -5.41
C LYS A 90 18.78 7.58 -6.04
N PHE A 91 17.50 7.42 -5.74
CA PHE A 91 16.43 8.33 -6.10
C PHE A 91 15.71 8.76 -4.83
N VAL A 92 15.80 10.02 -4.49
CA VAL A 92 15.14 10.65 -3.34
C VAL A 92 14.68 12.05 -3.79
N ALA A 93 13.70 12.61 -3.10
CA ALA A 93 13.33 14.01 -3.33
C ALA A 93 14.53 14.93 -3.07
N ASP A 94 14.61 16.00 -3.83
CA ASP A 94 15.61 17.06 -3.59
C ASP A 94 15.34 17.78 -2.27
N GLU A 95 16.38 18.33 -1.68
CA GLU A 95 16.22 19.19 -0.51
C GLU A 95 15.40 20.44 -0.87
N GLY A 96 14.37 20.70 -0.08
CA GLY A 96 13.45 21.81 -0.37
C GLY A 96 12.38 21.52 -1.43
N ALA A 97 12.23 20.26 -1.88
CA ALA A 97 11.17 19.87 -2.79
C ALA A 97 9.79 20.31 -2.27
N THR A 98 8.98 20.89 -3.15
CA THR A 98 7.62 21.35 -2.83
C THR A 98 6.59 20.43 -3.48
N TYR A 99 5.43 20.33 -2.84
CA TYR A 99 4.33 19.48 -3.25
C TYR A 99 3.03 20.28 -3.37
N ASP A 100 2.15 19.87 -4.26
CA ASP A 100 0.83 20.50 -4.42
C ASP A 100 -0.09 20.21 -3.23
N ASP A 101 0.10 19.06 -2.57
CA ASP A 101 -0.64 18.65 -1.37
C ASP A 101 0.19 17.63 -0.57
N GLU A 102 -0.06 17.55 0.71
CA GLU A 102 0.56 16.58 1.61
C GLU A 102 -0.49 15.87 2.46
N ILE A 103 -0.37 14.55 2.58
CA ILE A 103 -1.17 13.75 3.50
C ILE A 103 -0.27 12.91 4.40
N THR A 104 -0.56 12.89 5.69
CA THR A 104 0.08 11.98 6.64
C THR A 104 -0.85 10.81 6.98
N ILE A 105 -0.33 9.60 6.86
CA ILE A 105 -1.00 8.36 7.26
C ILE A 105 -0.20 7.72 8.40
N ASP A 106 -0.83 7.63 9.57
CA ASP A 106 -0.29 6.89 10.70
C ASP A 106 -0.65 5.41 10.55
N MET A 107 0.30 4.61 10.08
CA MET A 107 0.10 3.17 9.86
C MET A 107 -0.28 2.42 11.14
N SER A 108 0.02 2.95 12.31
CA SER A 108 -0.37 2.33 13.60
C SER A 108 -1.85 2.48 13.93
N LYS A 109 -2.56 3.38 13.23
CA LYS A 109 -4.00 3.62 13.39
C LYS A 109 -4.85 2.93 12.35
N ILE A 110 -4.24 2.39 11.29
CA ILE A 110 -4.98 1.65 10.25
C ILE A 110 -5.57 0.38 10.87
N ILE A 111 -6.80 0.10 10.49
CA ILE A 111 -7.55 -1.11 10.82
C ILE A 111 -7.71 -1.98 9.57
N PRO A 112 -8.02 -3.28 9.69
CA PRO A 112 -8.33 -4.11 8.54
C PRO A 112 -9.53 -3.55 7.75
N LEU A 113 -9.35 -3.32 6.46
CA LEU A 113 -10.36 -2.73 5.59
C LEU A 113 -10.79 -3.70 4.48
N VAL A 114 -12.00 -3.50 3.98
CA VAL A 114 -12.55 -4.24 2.86
C VAL A 114 -13.25 -3.30 1.88
N ALA A 115 -13.01 -3.49 0.59
CA ALA A 115 -13.79 -2.84 -0.46
C ALA A 115 -15.06 -3.67 -0.71
N CYS A 116 -16.20 -3.04 -0.50
CA CYS A 116 -17.51 -3.66 -0.69
C CYS A 116 -18.00 -3.51 -2.14
N PRO A 117 -18.87 -4.39 -2.62
CA PRO A 117 -19.57 -4.16 -3.88
C PRO A 117 -20.39 -2.84 -3.81
N SER A 118 -20.63 -2.16 -4.91
CA SER A 118 -20.23 -2.43 -6.30
C SER A 118 -19.09 -1.52 -6.75
N HIS A 119 -18.43 -0.81 -5.85
CA HIS A 119 -17.47 0.23 -6.18
C HIS A 119 -16.18 0.09 -5.35
N PRO A 120 -14.98 0.21 -5.93
CA PRO A 120 -13.73 -0.01 -5.21
C PRO A 120 -13.51 0.91 -4.00
N ASP A 121 -14.06 2.12 -4.02
CA ASP A 121 -13.97 3.09 -2.92
C ASP A 121 -15.09 2.97 -1.88
N ASN A 122 -15.96 1.97 -2.01
CA ASN A 122 -16.93 1.59 -0.98
C ASN A 122 -16.22 0.83 0.15
N ILE A 123 -15.41 1.54 0.91
CA ILE A 123 -14.51 0.96 1.92
C ILE A 123 -15.23 0.86 3.27
N ALA A 124 -15.10 -0.28 3.92
CA ALA A 124 -15.63 -0.55 5.25
C ALA A 124 -14.58 -1.18 6.17
N ASP A 125 -14.79 -1.07 7.48
CA ASP A 125 -14.06 -1.87 8.48
C ASP A 125 -14.38 -3.35 8.27
N ALA A 126 -13.38 -4.19 8.14
CA ALA A 126 -13.57 -5.64 7.97
C ALA A 126 -14.24 -6.29 9.22
N ASN A 127 -14.20 -5.63 10.37
CA ASN A 127 -14.85 -6.08 11.60
C ASN A 127 -16.25 -5.50 11.79
N ASP A 128 -16.81 -4.78 10.81
CA ASP A 128 -18.15 -4.22 10.90
C ASP A 128 -19.19 -5.33 11.15
N LYS A 129 -20.13 -5.06 12.03
CA LYS A 129 -21.23 -5.99 12.41
C LYS A 129 -22.01 -6.49 11.21
N LYS A 130 -22.11 -5.70 10.13
CA LYS A 130 -22.79 -6.10 8.87
C LYS A 130 -22.19 -7.33 8.20
N PHE A 131 -20.94 -7.69 8.53
CA PHE A 131 -20.27 -8.86 7.98
C PHE A 131 -20.32 -10.09 8.88
N LYS A 132 -20.85 -9.96 10.12
CA LYS A 132 -20.82 -11.02 11.14
C LYS A 132 -21.42 -12.34 10.68
N ASP A 133 -22.54 -12.25 9.94
CA ASP A 133 -23.27 -13.43 9.48
C ASP A 133 -23.07 -13.70 7.97
N LEU A 134 -22.08 -13.03 7.37
CA LEU A 134 -21.75 -13.22 5.96
C LEU A 134 -21.15 -14.60 5.73
N LYS A 135 -21.86 -15.43 4.96
CA LYS A 135 -21.33 -16.73 4.54
C LYS A 135 -20.41 -16.55 3.33
N VAL A 136 -19.12 -16.81 3.51
CA VAL A 136 -18.14 -16.80 2.43
C VAL A 136 -18.09 -18.19 1.81
N SER A 137 -18.46 -18.31 0.54
CA SER A 137 -18.45 -19.58 -0.19
C SER A 137 -17.11 -19.87 -0.87
N SER A 138 -16.34 -18.83 -1.17
CA SER A 138 -15.07 -18.95 -1.88
C SER A 138 -14.17 -17.76 -1.56
N VAL A 139 -12.86 -18.02 -1.44
CA VAL A 139 -11.83 -17.00 -1.24
C VAL A 139 -10.79 -17.14 -2.33
N PHE A 140 -10.48 -16.03 -3.01
CA PHE A 140 -9.40 -15.96 -3.99
C PHE A 140 -8.25 -15.12 -3.45
N ILE A 141 -7.04 -15.68 -3.46
CA ILE A 141 -5.80 -14.97 -3.10
C ILE A 141 -4.90 -15.01 -4.33
N GLY A 142 -4.66 -13.83 -4.91
CA GLY A 142 -3.94 -13.81 -6.18
C GLY A 142 -3.75 -12.40 -6.73
N SER A 143 -3.40 -12.34 -8.01
CA SER A 143 -3.21 -11.11 -8.78
C SER A 143 -1.93 -10.34 -8.39
N CYS A 144 -1.65 -9.26 -9.14
CA CYS A 144 -0.49 -8.39 -8.97
C CYS A 144 -0.44 -7.64 -7.63
N THR A 145 -1.59 -7.49 -6.96
CA THR A 145 -1.70 -6.71 -5.74
C THR A 145 -1.31 -7.48 -4.49
N ASN A 146 -1.67 -8.77 -4.37
CA ASN A 146 -1.60 -9.46 -3.08
C ASN A 146 -1.25 -10.95 -3.20
N ALA A 147 -0.33 -11.30 -4.08
CA ALA A 147 0.14 -12.67 -4.29
C ALA A 147 1.66 -12.80 -4.18
N SER A 148 2.32 -11.93 -3.43
CA SER A 148 3.73 -12.09 -3.13
C SER A 148 3.96 -13.37 -2.31
N TYR A 149 5.16 -13.92 -2.35
CA TYR A 149 5.53 -15.04 -1.48
C TYR A 149 5.19 -14.79 -0.01
N GLY A 150 5.39 -13.55 0.46
CA GLY A 150 5.05 -13.14 1.83
C GLY A 150 3.55 -13.21 2.11
N ASP A 151 2.71 -12.85 1.15
CA ASP A 151 1.25 -12.88 1.29
C ASP A 151 0.73 -14.32 1.35
N ILE A 152 1.17 -15.17 0.42
CA ILE A 152 0.81 -16.60 0.42
C ILE A 152 1.28 -17.31 1.69
N LYS A 153 2.50 -17.00 2.17
CA LYS A 153 3.01 -17.54 3.43
C LYS A 153 2.17 -17.12 4.64
N LYS A 154 1.67 -15.87 4.66
CA LYS A 154 0.77 -15.38 5.71
C LYS A 154 -0.58 -16.09 5.67
N ALA A 155 -1.17 -16.23 4.48
CA ALA A 155 -2.44 -16.95 4.28
C ALA A 155 -2.34 -18.40 4.79
N ARG A 156 -1.30 -19.14 4.38
CA ARG A 156 -1.05 -20.50 4.86
C ARG A 156 -0.99 -20.63 6.39
N LYS A 157 -0.37 -19.63 7.09
CA LYS A 157 -0.29 -19.64 8.57
C LYS A 157 -1.64 -19.43 9.25
N LYS A 158 -2.64 -18.93 8.53
CA LYS A 158 -4.00 -18.70 9.03
C LYS A 158 -4.95 -19.87 8.72
N ASN A 159 -4.44 -20.98 8.14
CA ASN A 159 -5.23 -22.14 7.69
C ASN A 159 -6.32 -21.76 6.66
N LEU A 160 -6.02 -20.78 5.83
CA LEU A 160 -6.79 -20.43 4.64
C LEU A 160 -6.31 -21.22 3.43
#